data_3b02b0d9b6790435d27152c17d72ff92
#
_entry.id   3b02b0d9b6790435d27152c17d72ff92
#
_cell.length_a   1.000
_cell.length_b   1.000
_cell.length_c   1.000
_cell.angle_alpha   90.00
_cell.angle_beta   90.00
_cell.angle_gamma   90.00
#
_symmetry.space_group_name_H-M   'P 1'
#
loop_
_entity.id
_entity.type
_entity.pdbx_description
1 polymer ?
#
loop_
_entity_poly.entity_id
_entity_poly.type
_entity_poly.pdbx_seq_one_letter_code
_entity_poly.pdbx_strand_id
1 'polypeptide(L)'
;MKKILLTLALVAAAQFTFAQEKTDDAKQPASELMTQLRLASDLARYGYETYSASALIEAARILNGVPTYELTPESFIKGEGTADGKAQKTEFSVEQLLKDARAYADGNVTLLALADQVKIDNGTSRGRVGGAAVHEDCVYANCTDNYTIRFIAGEEAEVAVVGDGDTDLDLYIYDSNGNLIEKDDDYTDTCYCSWTPKWTGAFTIKIKNRGGVCNYY
;
A
#
# COMPACT_ATOMS: atom_id res chain seq x y z
N MET A 1 -27.44 -43.18 -57.02
CA MET A 1 -27.06 -43.24 -55.60
C MET A 1 -26.04 -42.14 -55.35
N LYS A 2 -26.47 -40.98 -54.82
CA LYS A 2 -25.60 -39.81 -54.51
C LYS A 2 -25.11 -39.96 -53.09
N LYS A 3 -23.79 -40.08 -52.91
CA LYS A 3 -23.14 -40.07 -51.58
C LYS A 3 -23.00 -38.63 -51.14
N ILE A 4 -23.64 -38.28 -50.01
CA ILE A 4 -23.51 -36.99 -49.34
C ILE A 4 -22.29 -37.11 -48.39
N LEU A 5 -21.24 -36.33 -48.67
CA LEU A 5 -20.07 -36.18 -47.79
C LEU A 5 -20.41 -35.12 -46.75
N LEU A 6 -20.51 -35.52 -45.48
CA LEU A 6 -20.73 -34.63 -44.38
C LEU A 6 -19.34 -34.15 -43.87
N THR A 7 -18.96 -32.93 -44.21
CA THR A 7 -17.75 -32.31 -43.68
C THR A 7 -18.04 -31.72 -42.27
N LEU A 8 -17.50 -32.36 -41.26
CA LEU A 8 -17.54 -31.86 -39.87
C LEU A 8 -16.50 -30.74 -39.73
N ALA A 9 -16.94 -29.48 -39.68
CA ALA A 9 -16.08 -28.35 -39.38
C ALA A 9 -15.87 -28.31 -37.87
N LEU A 10 -14.67 -28.67 -37.44
CA LEU A 10 -14.24 -28.54 -36.04
C LEU A 10 -13.89 -27.05 -35.81
N VAL A 11 -14.80 -26.28 -35.23
CA VAL A 11 -14.50 -24.93 -34.74
C VAL A 11 -13.74 -25.05 -33.45
N ALA A 12 -12.41 -24.98 -33.50
CA ALA A 12 -11.59 -24.80 -32.33
C ALA A 12 -11.77 -23.35 -31.86
N ALA A 13 -12.58 -23.17 -30.80
CA ALA A 13 -12.61 -21.90 -30.06
C ALA A 13 -11.27 -21.75 -29.33
N ALA A 14 -10.34 -21.02 -29.93
CA ALA A 14 -9.16 -20.56 -29.23
C ALA A 14 -9.62 -19.56 -28.16
N GLN A 15 -9.61 -20.00 -26.92
CA GLN A 15 -9.73 -19.06 -25.78
C GLN A 15 -8.43 -18.28 -25.72
N PHE A 16 -8.42 -17.06 -26.27
CA PHE A 16 -7.35 -16.12 -26.02
C PHE A 16 -7.48 -15.65 -24.57
N THR A 17 -6.73 -16.25 -23.67
CA THR A 17 -6.45 -15.67 -22.38
C THR A 17 -5.50 -14.49 -22.64
N PHE A 18 -6.05 -13.29 -22.63
CA PHE A 18 -5.23 -12.08 -22.66
C PHE A 18 -4.55 -11.97 -21.28
N ALA A 19 -3.33 -12.45 -21.18
CA ALA A 19 -2.45 -12.03 -20.09
C ALA A 19 -2.17 -10.54 -20.26
N GLN A 20 -2.17 -9.79 -19.17
CA GLN A 20 -1.69 -8.42 -19.22
C GLN A 20 -0.17 -8.48 -19.42
N GLU A 21 0.32 -7.99 -20.56
CA GLU A 21 1.76 -7.85 -20.76
C GLU A 21 2.30 -6.78 -19.81
N LYS A 22 3.41 -7.10 -19.15
CA LYS A 22 4.23 -6.10 -18.48
C LYS A 22 4.68 -5.09 -19.53
N THR A 23 4.28 -3.85 -19.40
CA THR A 23 4.89 -2.78 -20.19
C THR A 23 6.27 -2.51 -19.56
N ASP A 24 7.35 -2.71 -20.33
CA ASP A 24 8.72 -2.31 -19.96
C ASP A 24 8.90 -0.78 -20.01
N ASP A 25 7.85 -0.04 -19.67
CA ASP A 25 7.92 1.40 -19.54
C ASP A 25 8.69 1.73 -18.26
N ALA A 26 9.59 2.70 -18.34
CA ALA A 26 10.29 3.23 -17.19
C ALA A 26 9.26 3.49 -16.07
N LYS A 27 9.54 3.00 -14.84
CA LYS A 27 8.64 3.18 -13.68
C LYS A 27 8.15 4.63 -13.68
N GLN A 28 6.85 4.83 -13.78
CA GLN A 28 6.24 6.15 -13.69
C GLN A 28 6.59 6.74 -12.31
N PRO A 29 6.86 8.05 -12.22
CA PRO A 29 7.06 8.67 -10.93
C PRO A 29 5.77 8.54 -10.11
N ALA A 30 5.91 8.23 -8.82
CA ALA A 30 4.77 8.16 -7.90
C ALA A 30 3.95 9.46 -7.95
N SER A 31 2.64 9.34 -7.86
CA SER A 31 1.75 10.50 -7.76
C SER A 31 2.15 11.39 -6.59
N GLU A 32 1.74 12.67 -6.63
CA GLU A 32 2.01 13.60 -5.55
C GLU A 32 1.45 13.09 -4.21
N LEU A 33 0.26 12.47 -4.24
CA LEU A 33 -0.39 11.87 -3.08
C LEU A 33 0.45 10.74 -2.48
N MET A 34 0.92 9.80 -3.30
CA MET A 34 1.79 8.70 -2.85
C MET A 34 3.13 9.21 -2.35
N THR A 35 3.69 10.23 -3.00
CA THR A 35 4.94 10.86 -2.57
C THR A 35 4.78 11.51 -1.20
N GLN A 36 3.67 12.20 -0.93
CA GLN A 36 3.39 12.81 0.36
C GLN A 36 3.18 11.77 1.45
N LEU A 37 2.43 10.70 1.19
CA LEU A 37 2.23 9.61 2.16
C LEU A 37 3.55 8.93 2.54
N ARG A 38 4.38 8.59 1.56
CA ARG A 38 5.70 8.00 1.81
C ARG A 38 6.59 8.93 2.63
N LEU A 39 6.63 10.22 2.27
CA LEU A 39 7.40 11.20 3.04
C LEU A 39 6.91 11.33 4.48
N ALA A 40 5.59 11.31 4.72
CA ALA A 40 5.04 11.33 6.06
C ALA A 40 5.45 10.09 6.87
N SER A 41 5.40 8.89 6.26
CA SER A 41 5.84 7.65 6.89
C SER A 41 7.33 7.66 7.22
N ASP A 42 8.19 8.08 6.27
CA ASP A 42 9.64 8.17 6.49
C ASP A 42 10.00 9.16 7.61
N LEU A 43 9.32 10.30 7.67
CA LEU A 43 9.49 11.28 8.75
C LEU A 43 9.02 10.75 10.09
N ALA A 44 7.91 10.02 10.12
CA ALA A 44 7.41 9.38 11.34
C ALA A 44 8.41 8.35 11.86
N ARG A 45 8.89 7.45 11.00
CA ARG A 45 9.92 6.45 11.33
C ARG A 45 11.17 7.13 11.89
N TYR A 46 11.74 8.09 11.17
CA TYR A 46 12.87 8.88 11.64
C TYR A 46 12.60 9.55 12.99
N GLY A 47 11.39 10.10 13.16
CA GLY A 47 10.97 10.76 14.39
C GLY A 47 10.94 9.81 15.60
N TYR A 48 10.46 8.58 15.42
CA TYR A 48 10.46 7.56 16.48
C TYR A 48 11.86 7.05 16.78
N GLU A 49 12.67 6.74 15.77
CA GLU A 49 14.04 6.25 15.95
C GLU A 49 14.95 7.27 16.64
N THR A 50 14.76 8.57 16.37
CA THR A 50 15.63 9.63 16.89
C THR A 50 14.99 10.47 18.00
N TYR A 51 13.79 10.12 18.44
CA TYR A 51 13.00 10.91 19.41
C TYR A 51 12.81 12.37 18.97
N SER A 52 12.65 12.59 17.66
CA SER A 52 12.54 13.92 17.07
C SER A 52 11.09 14.40 17.03
N ALA A 53 10.72 15.27 17.97
CA ALA A 53 9.41 15.91 17.99
C ALA A 53 9.11 16.68 16.67
N SER A 54 10.10 17.37 16.10
CA SER A 54 9.93 18.13 14.87
C SER A 54 9.61 17.24 13.66
N ALA A 55 10.23 16.07 13.56
CA ALA A 55 9.96 15.12 12.49
C ALA A 55 8.52 14.57 12.59
N LEU A 56 8.07 14.21 13.80
CA LEU A 56 6.70 13.76 14.03
C LEU A 56 5.65 14.86 13.75
N ILE A 57 5.94 16.12 14.10
CA ILE A 57 5.05 17.25 13.78
C ILE A 57 4.92 17.43 12.26
N GLU A 58 6.03 17.31 11.52
CA GLU A 58 6.00 17.48 10.08
C GLU A 58 5.31 16.29 9.39
N ALA A 59 5.54 15.06 9.86
CA ALA A 59 4.80 13.88 9.43
C ALA A 59 3.28 14.08 9.62
N ALA A 60 2.87 14.52 10.80
CA ALA A 60 1.47 14.81 11.11
C ALA A 60 0.89 15.90 10.21
N ARG A 61 1.66 16.96 9.89
CA ARG A 61 1.23 18.05 9.01
C ARG A 61 0.99 17.56 7.60
N ILE A 62 1.90 16.77 7.05
CA ILE A 62 1.77 16.19 5.71
C ILE A 62 0.56 15.25 5.67
N LEU A 63 0.48 14.31 6.60
CA LEU A 63 -0.61 13.32 6.69
C LEU A 63 -1.98 14.01 6.80
N ASN A 64 -2.09 15.08 7.59
CA ASN A 64 -3.32 15.86 7.73
C ASN A 64 -3.77 16.56 6.43
N GLY A 65 -2.84 16.81 5.51
CA GLY A 65 -3.12 17.39 4.19
C GLY A 65 -3.52 16.38 3.13
N VAL A 66 -3.29 15.09 3.36
CA VAL A 66 -3.56 14.02 2.40
C VAL A 66 -4.94 13.40 2.67
N PRO A 67 -5.87 13.42 1.71
CA PRO A 67 -7.14 12.73 1.88
C PRO A 67 -6.91 11.21 1.85
N THR A 68 -7.29 10.54 2.94
CA THR A 68 -7.21 9.08 3.08
C THR A 68 -8.56 8.51 3.50
N TYR A 69 -8.79 7.23 3.21
CA TYR A 69 -9.93 6.46 3.68
C TYR A 69 -9.52 5.02 3.95
N GLU A 70 -10.24 4.32 4.83
CA GLU A 70 -9.96 2.92 5.15
C GLU A 70 -10.11 2.04 3.91
N LEU A 71 -9.09 1.22 3.61
CA LEU A 71 -9.13 0.24 2.54
C LEU A 71 -10.18 -0.85 2.85
N THR A 72 -11.09 -1.07 1.92
CA THR A 72 -12.03 -2.20 1.98
C THR A 72 -11.75 -3.14 0.80
N PRO A 73 -10.89 -4.16 0.97
CA PRO A 73 -10.58 -5.12 -0.09
C PRO A 73 -11.79 -6.02 -0.39
N GLU A 74 -11.89 -6.56 -1.62
CA GLU A 74 -12.88 -7.59 -1.96
C GLU A 74 -12.66 -8.86 -1.14
N SER A 75 -11.40 -9.21 -0.86
CA SER A 75 -11.01 -10.25 0.10
C SER A 75 -9.64 -9.97 0.70
N PHE A 76 -9.42 -10.49 1.90
CA PHE A 76 -8.14 -10.47 2.59
C PHE A 76 -7.84 -11.86 3.16
N ILE A 77 -6.65 -12.37 2.89
CA ILE A 77 -6.15 -13.63 3.42
C ILE A 77 -4.85 -13.34 4.15
N LYS A 78 -4.89 -13.43 5.47
CA LYS A 78 -3.73 -13.29 6.35
C LYS A 78 -2.80 -14.47 6.20
N GLY A 79 -1.49 -14.22 6.18
CA GLY A 79 -0.49 -15.29 6.24
C GLY A 79 -0.60 -16.08 7.54
N GLU A 80 -0.40 -17.41 7.45
CA GLU A 80 -0.43 -18.29 8.62
C GLU A 80 0.81 -18.09 9.47
N GLY A 81 0.66 -17.53 10.66
CA GLY A 81 1.76 -17.24 11.58
C GLY A 81 1.25 -16.69 12.90
N THR A 82 2.17 -16.21 13.70
CA THR A 82 1.87 -15.51 14.96
C THR A 82 2.62 -14.20 15.02
N ALA A 83 1.99 -13.18 15.56
CA ALA A 83 2.70 -11.96 15.91
C ALA A 83 3.71 -12.28 17.01
N ASP A 84 4.99 -12.07 16.74
CA ASP A 84 6.00 -12.11 17.79
C ASP A 84 5.78 -10.90 18.69
N GLY A 85 5.67 -11.13 20.00
CA GLY A 85 5.26 -10.14 21.00
C GLY A 85 6.18 -8.93 21.20
N LYS A 86 6.95 -8.53 20.20
CA LYS A 86 7.85 -7.38 20.23
C LYS A 86 7.33 -6.16 19.49
N ALA A 87 6.44 -6.33 18.54
CA ALA A 87 5.94 -5.21 17.77
C ALA A 87 4.77 -4.55 18.50
N GLN A 88 4.99 -3.37 19.07
CA GLN A 88 3.89 -2.50 19.47
C GLN A 88 3.41 -1.76 18.23
N LYS A 89 2.18 -2.07 17.80
CA LYS A 89 1.54 -1.28 16.75
C LYS A 89 1.52 0.19 17.22
N THR A 90 2.30 1.02 16.56
CA THR A 90 2.15 2.47 16.67
C THR A 90 1.14 2.89 15.59
N GLU A 91 0.00 3.37 15.99
CA GLU A 91 -1.02 3.86 15.06
C GLU A 91 -0.45 5.03 14.24
N PHE A 92 -0.48 4.91 12.90
CA PHE A 92 -0.04 5.97 11.99
C PHE A 92 -1.18 6.95 11.75
N SER A 93 -1.51 7.74 12.77
CA SER A 93 -2.54 8.78 12.70
C SER A 93 -1.99 10.14 13.10
N VAL A 94 -2.64 11.20 12.61
CA VAL A 94 -2.27 12.59 12.95
C VAL A 94 -2.33 12.79 14.46
N GLU A 95 -3.35 12.25 15.12
CA GLU A 95 -3.55 12.34 16.57
C GLU A 95 -2.40 11.69 17.34
N GLN A 96 -2.02 10.47 16.95
CA GLN A 96 -0.96 9.73 17.63
C GLN A 96 0.41 10.41 17.41
N LEU A 97 0.71 10.79 16.16
CA LEU A 97 1.94 11.51 15.84
C LEU A 97 2.09 12.80 16.65
N LEU A 98 1.03 13.60 16.77
CA LEU A 98 1.06 14.83 17.57
C LEU A 98 1.15 14.58 19.08
N LYS A 99 0.54 13.53 19.58
CA LYS A 99 0.66 13.10 20.98
C LYS A 99 2.09 12.75 21.33
N ASP A 100 2.73 11.93 20.49
CA ASP A 100 4.11 11.49 20.71
C ASP A 100 5.11 12.63 20.50
N ALA A 101 4.87 13.49 19.50
CA ALA A 101 5.64 14.71 19.30
C ALA A 101 5.64 15.61 20.54
N ARG A 102 4.48 15.79 21.20
CA ARG A 102 4.39 16.56 22.44
C ARG A 102 5.18 15.91 23.58
N ALA A 103 5.17 14.57 23.66
CA ALA A 103 5.98 13.85 24.65
C ALA A 103 7.48 14.04 24.37
N TYR A 104 7.91 13.96 23.11
CA TYR A 104 9.31 14.14 22.71
C TYR A 104 9.77 15.61 22.75
N ALA A 105 8.84 16.56 22.74
CA ALA A 105 9.18 17.98 22.88
C ALA A 105 9.78 18.35 24.24
N ASP A 106 9.61 17.50 25.26
CA ASP A 106 10.20 17.65 26.61
C ASP A 106 10.07 19.07 27.18
N GLY A 107 8.88 19.66 27.07
CA GLY A 107 8.59 21.01 27.56
C GLY A 107 9.08 22.15 26.66
N ASN A 108 9.66 21.89 25.49
CA ASN A 108 10.06 22.91 24.54
C ASN A 108 8.82 23.65 23.99
N VAL A 109 8.62 24.89 24.46
CA VAL A 109 7.44 25.70 24.13
C VAL A 109 7.27 25.98 22.63
N THR A 110 8.39 26.05 21.88
CA THR A 110 8.34 26.28 20.42
C THR A 110 7.82 25.04 19.69
N LEU A 111 8.29 23.84 20.07
CA LEU A 111 7.81 22.58 19.48
C LEU A 111 6.34 22.33 19.85
N LEU A 112 5.96 22.59 21.11
CA LEU A 112 4.57 22.48 21.54
C LEU A 112 3.66 23.41 20.73
N ALA A 113 4.07 24.68 20.53
CA ALA A 113 3.32 25.65 19.72
C ALA A 113 3.22 25.21 18.25
N LEU A 114 4.27 24.58 17.68
CA LEU A 114 4.21 24.03 16.31
C LEU A 114 3.23 22.85 16.21
N ALA A 115 3.23 21.95 17.20
CA ALA A 115 2.25 20.85 17.25
C ALA A 115 0.80 21.37 17.34
N ASP A 116 0.56 22.45 18.09
CA ASP A 116 -0.76 23.05 18.26
C ASP A 116 -1.26 23.79 16.99
N GLN A 117 -0.36 24.13 16.07
CA GLN A 117 -0.72 24.69 14.77
C GLN A 117 -1.27 23.65 13.78
N VAL A 118 -0.99 22.39 13.98
CA VAL A 118 -1.57 21.29 13.16
C VAL A 118 -3.01 21.10 13.61
N LYS A 119 -3.93 21.73 12.89
CA LYS A 119 -5.39 21.56 13.16
C LYS A 119 -5.84 20.28 12.51
N ILE A 120 -6.27 19.33 13.33
CA ILE A 120 -6.81 18.05 12.83
C ILE A 120 -8.10 18.35 12.08
N ASP A 121 -8.13 18.01 10.79
CA ASP A 121 -9.35 18.07 10.00
C ASP A 121 -10.20 16.83 10.31
N ASN A 122 -11.13 16.97 11.26
CA ASN A 122 -12.04 15.89 11.70
C ASN A 122 -13.05 15.49 10.61
N GLY A 123 -12.61 15.43 9.35
CA GLY A 123 -13.28 14.66 8.31
C GLY A 123 -14.67 15.15 7.91
N THR A 124 -14.97 16.45 7.94
CA THR A 124 -16.18 16.99 7.32
C THR A 124 -16.08 17.16 5.80
N SER A 125 -14.97 16.79 5.19
CA SER A 125 -14.85 16.76 3.72
C SER A 125 -15.50 15.52 3.12
N ARG A 126 -16.82 15.37 3.37
CA ARG A 126 -17.69 14.53 2.55
C ARG A 126 -17.68 15.08 1.13
N GLY A 127 -16.89 14.47 0.24
CA GLY A 127 -16.93 14.83 -1.17
C GLY A 127 -15.57 15.07 -1.84
N ARG A 128 -14.43 14.79 -1.22
CA ARG A 128 -13.18 14.68 -1.98
C ARG A 128 -13.19 13.39 -2.77
N VAL A 129 -13.49 13.49 -4.04
CA VAL A 129 -13.23 12.45 -5.03
C VAL A 129 -11.70 12.39 -5.18
N GLY A 130 -11.11 11.23 -4.89
CA GLY A 130 -9.68 11.01 -5.00
C GLY A 130 -8.93 11.17 -3.67
N GLY A 131 -8.72 10.08 -2.98
CA GLY A 131 -7.86 9.92 -1.82
C GLY A 131 -7.19 8.56 -1.88
N ALA A 132 -6.15 8.33 -1.04
CA ALA A 132 -5.57 7.02 -0.91
C ALA A 132 -6.40 6.12 0.00
N ALA A 133 -6.63 4.89 -0.43
CA ALA A 133 -7.09 3.84 0.45
C ALA A 133 -5.91 3.38 1.30
N VAL A 134 -6.05 3.40 2.63
CA VAL A 134 -5.00 3.02 3.57
C VAL A 134 -5.44 1.83 4.42
N HIS A 135 -4.48 1.01 4.80
CA HIS A 135 -4.67 -0.11 5.69
C HIS A 135 -3.39 -0.33 6.49
N GLU A 136 -3.52 -0.64 7.76
CA GLU A 136 -2.41 -0.94 8.64
C GLU A 136 -2.58 -2.35 9.20
N ASP A 137 -1.57 -3.18 9.02
CA ASP A 137 -1.54 -4.52 9.60
C ASP A 137 -0.08 -4.95 9.88
N CYS A 138 0.10 -6.14 10.39
CA CYS A 138 1.40 -6.76 10.64
C CYS A 138 1.52 -8.02 9.81
N VAL A 139 2.39 -8.07 8.82
CA VAL A 139 2.70 -9.33 8.15
C VAL A 139 3.65 -10.17 9.00
N TYR A 140 3.23 -11.39 9.36
CA TYR A 140 3.99 -12.28 10.24
C TYR A 140 5.29 -12.76 9.61
N ALA A 141 6.24 -13.18 10.46
CA ALA A 141 7.54 -13.69 10.06
C ALA A 141 7.44 -14.74 8.94
N ASN A 142 8.16 -14.52 7.83
CA ASN A 142 8.20 -15.40 6.65
C ASN A 142 6.82 -15.70 6.02
N CYS A 143 5.81 -14.87 6.30
CA CYS A 143 4.44 -15.01 5.79
C CYS A 143 4.16 -14.07 4.62
N THR A 144 2.98 -14.24 4.04
CA THR A 144 2.49 -13.39 2.94
C THR A 144 1.03 -13.05 3.18
N ASP A 145 0.72 -11.78 3.25
CA ASP A 145 -0.64 -11.27 3.26
C ASP A 145 -1.12 -11.06 1.83
N ASN A 146 -2.38 -11.42 1.56
CA ASN A 146 -2.95 -11.33 0.22
C ASN A 146 -4.23 -10.52 0.26
N TYR A 147 -4.27 -9.44 -0.53
CA TYR A 147 -5.43 -8.59 -0.72
C TYR A 147 -5.97 -8.75 -2.14
N THR A 148 -7.27 -8.82 -2.28
CA THR A 148 -7.93 -8.73 -3.59
C THR A 148 -8.60 -7.36 -3.68
N ILE A 149 -8.15 -6.54 -4.64
CA ILE A 149 -8.59 -5.16 -4.82
C ILE A 149 -9.01 -4.97 -6.27
N ARG A 150 -10.11 -4.23 -6.49
CA ARG A 150 -10.59 -3.90 -7.84
C ARG A 150 -9.95 -2.61 -8.33
N PHE A 151 -9.42 -2.66 -9.57
CA PHE A 151 -8.90 -1.49 -10.27
C PHE A 151 -9.65 -1.26 -11.58
N ILE A 152 -9.62 -0.02 -12.07
CA ILE A 152 -10.38 0.45 -13.23
C ILE A 152 -9.46 0.48 -14.45
N ALA A 153 -9.96 -0.01 -15.59
CA ALA A 153 -9.22 -0.02 -16.85
C ALA A 153 -8.85 1.40 -17.30
N GLY A 154 -7.60 1.59 -17.70
CA GLY A 154 -7.10 2.85 -18.23
C GLY A 154 -6.81 3.94 -17.20
N GLU A 155 -7.11 3.69 -15.91
CA GLU A 155 -6.69 4.57 -14.81
C GLU A 155 -5.36 4.07 -14.26
N GLU A 156 -4.46 4.98 -13.91
CA GLU A 156 -3.21 4.63 -13.26
C GLU A 156 -3.50 4.06 -11.87
N ALA A 157 -2.94 2.89 -11.60
CA ALA A 157 -3.05 2.19 -10.33
C ALA A 157 -1.70 2.25 -9.62
N GLU A 158 -1.73 2.58 -8.33
CA GLU A 158 -0.54 2.68 -7.48
C GLU A 158 -0.76 1.92 -6.19
N VAL A 159 0.26 1.20 -5.75
CA VAL A 159 0.30 0.53 -4.44
C VAL A 159 1.65 0.82 -3.81
N ALA A 160 1.63 1.35 -2.59
CA ALA A 160 2.79 1.52 -1.75
C ALA A 160 2.64 0.72 -0.45
N VAL A 161 3.74 0.18 0.02
CA VAL A 161 3.87 -0.45 1.34
C VAL A 161 5.03 0.24 2.06
N VAL A 162 4.82 0.60 3.30
CA VAL A 162 5.88 1.18 4.14
C VAL A 162 5.91 0.40 5.45
N GLY A 163 6.96 -0.37 5.65
CA GLY A 163 7.18 -1.15 6.85
C GLY A 163 7.75 -0.32 8.00
N ASP A 164 7.83 -0.93 9.17
CA ASP A 164 8.37 -0.33 10.40
C ASP A 164 9.91 -0.39 10.52
N GLY A 165 10.59 -0.96 9.54
CA GLY A 165 12.05 -1.09 9.50
C GLY A 165 12.59 -2.41 10.03
N ASP A 166 11.74 -3.27 10.58
CA ASP A 166 12.19 -4.48 11.28
C ASP A 166 12.65 -5.59 10.33
N THR A 167 12.05 -5.68 9.14
CA THR A 167 12.35 -6.75 8.18
C THR A 167 12.17 -6.26 6.73
N ASP A 168 12.77 -6.97 5.79
CA ASP A 168 12.58 -6.80 4.35
C ASP A 168 11.17 -7.23 3.92
N LEU A 169 10.48 -6.38 3.17
CA LEU A 169 9.16 -6.63 2.59
C LEU A 169 9.23 -6.66 1.07
N ASP A 170 8.53 -7.61 0.46
CA ASP A 170 8.31 -7.64 -0.99
C ASP A 170 6.85 -7.35 -1.31
N LEU A 171 6.63 -6.64 -2.40
CA LEU A 171 5.31 -6.36 -2.98
C LEU A 171 5.19 -7.02 -4.36
N TYR A 172 4.11 -7.76 -4.58
CA TYR A 172 3.79 -8.37 -5.87
C TYR A 172 2.35 -8.09 -6.25
N ILE A 173 2.12 -7.72 -7.51
CA ILE A 173 0.80 -7.46 -8.09
C ILE A 173 0.51 -8.53 -9.13
N TYR A 174 -0.61 -9.23 -9.00
CA TYR A 174 -1.07 -10.25 -9.95
C TYR A 174 -2.44 -9.90 -10.51
N ASP A 175 -2.69 -10.27 -11.76
CA ASP A 175 -4.02 -10.21 -12.35
C ASP A 175 -4.93 -11.37 -11.88
N SER A 176 -6.18 -11.37 -12.29
CA SER A 176 -7.15 -12.42 -11.97
C SER A 176 -6.81 -13.80 -12.57
N ASN A 177 -5.88 -13.88 -13.53
CA ASN A 177 -5.40 -15.12 -14.13
C ASN A 177 -4.13 -15.64 -13.43
N GLY A 178 -3.60 -14.90 -12.45
CA GLY A 178 -2.37 -15.23 -11.74
C GLY A 178 -1.09 -14.81 -12.46
N ASN A 179 -1.18 -13.96 -13.49
CA ASN A 179 0.01 -13.41 -14.15
C ASN A 179 0.58 -12.27 -13.30
N LEU A 180 1.89 -12.26 -13.14
CA LEU A 180 2.60 -11.16 -12.47
C LEU A 180 2.53 -9.91 -13.36
N ILE A 181 2.01 -8.82 -12.80
CA ILE A 181 1.87 -7.53 -13.46
C ILE A 181 3.06 -6.63 -13.11
N GLU A 182 3.30 -6.46 -11.81
CA GLU A 182 4.39 -5.63 -11.30
C GLU A 182 4.91 -6.20 -9.98
N LYS A 183 6.13 -5.84 -9.60
CA LYS A 183 6.72 -6.20 -8.31
C LYS A 183 7.74 -5.17 -7.85
N ASP A 184 7.92 -5.10 -6.55
CA ASP A 184 9.04 -4.47 -5.90
C ASP A 184 9.55 -5.47 -4.85
N ASP A 185 10.73 -6.03 -5.10
CA ASP A 185 11.35 -7.09 -4.31
C ASP A 185 12.84 -6.78 -4.05
N ASP A 186 13.13 -5.51 -3.80
CA ASP A 186 14.42 -5.08 -3.32
C ASP A 186 14.64 -5.47 -1.84
N TYR A 187 15.77 -5.07 -1.23
CA TYR A 187 16.09 -5.43 0.15
C TYR A 187 15.65 -4.35 1.14
N THR A 188 14.49 -3.75 0.91
CA THR A 188 13.93 -2.73 1.81
C THR A 188 12.53 -3.12 2.28
N ASP A 189 12.01 -2.42 3.26
CA ASP A 189 10.63 -2.56 3.72
C ASP A 189 9.69 -1.51 3.11
N THR A 190 10.18 -0.74 2.15
CA THR A 190 9.41 0.29 1.45
C THR A 190 9.27 -0.11 -0.01
N CYS A 191 8.08 -0.54 -0.40
CA CYS A 191 7.79 -1.01 -1.75
C CYS A 191 6.84 -0.05 -2.48
N TYR A 192 6.99 0.01 -3.81
CA TYR A 192 6.11 0.79 -4.67
C TYR A 192 5.93 0.11 -6.02
N CYS A 193 4.67 -0.10 -6.41
CA CYS A 193 4.27 -0.57 -7.73
C CYS A 193 3.29 0.39 -8.37
N SER A 194 3.44 0.63 -9.68
CA SER A 194 2.45 1.34 -10.49
C SER A 194 2.23 0.63 -11.83
N TRP A 195 0.99 0.63 -12.30
CA TRP A 195 0.63 0.06 -13.60
C TRP A 195 -0.69 0.65 -14.10
N THR A 196 -0.96 0.49 -15.39
CA THR A 196 -2.27 0.85 -15.94
C THR A 196 -3.03 -0.42 -16.29
N PRO A 197 -4.12 -0.78 -15.58
CA PRO A 197 -4.94 -1.94 -15.91
C PRO A 197 -5.52 -1.87 -17.31
N LYS A 198 -5.40 -2.95 -18.09
CA LYS A 198 -6.02 -3.05 -19.42
C LYS A 198 -7.52 -3.35 -19.36
N TRP A 199 -8.02 -3.84 -18.23
CA TRP A 199 -9.43 -4.11 -17.96
C TRP A 199 -9.78 -3.77 -16.51
N THR A 200 -11.05 -3.42 -16.27
CA THR A 200 -11.60 -3.25 -14.92
C THR A 200 -11.80 -4.63 -14.28
N GLY A 201 -11.15 -4.89 -13.15
CA GLY A 201 -11.24 -6.19 -12.49
C GLY A 201 -10.44 -6.27 -11.20
N ALA A 202 -10.49 -7.46 -10.61
CA ALA A 202 -9.78 -7.78 -9.38
C ALA A 202 -8.30 -8.09 -9.67
N PHE A 203 -7.43 -7.55 -8.84
CA PHE A 203 -6.00 -7.84 -8.79
C PHE A 203 -5.64 -8.35 -7.41
N THR A 204 -4.67 -9.24 -7.34
CA THR A 204 -4.14 -9.75 -6.07
C THR A 204 -2.86 -9.01 -5.73
N ILE A 205 -2.87 -8.32 -4.59
CA ILE A 205 -1.72 -7.65 -3.99
C ILE A 205 -1.15 -8.59 -2.93
N LYS A 206 0.12 -8.93 -3.03
CA LYS A 206 0.81 -9.78 -2.05
C LYS A 206 1.90 -8.99 -1.38
N ILE A 207 1.84 -8.93 -0.05
CA ILE A 207 2.88 -8.34 0.79
C ILE A 207 3.58 -9.50 1.51
N LYS A 208 4.85 -9.71 1.22
CA LYS A 208 5.62 -10.82 1.74
C LYS A 208 6.71 -10.31 2.68
N ASN A 209 6.71 -10.82 3.90
CA ASN A 209 7.77 -10.60 4.86
C ASN A 209 8.89 -11.64 4.67
N ARG A 210 10.12 -11.18 4.45
CA ARG A 210 11.32 -12.02 4.30
C ARG A 210 12.05 -12.27 5.62
N GLY A 211 11.65 -11.59 6.67
CA GLY A 211 12.33 -11.65 7.96
C GLY A 211 11.69 -12.58 8.96
N GLY A 212 12.35 -12.72 10.10
CA GLY A 212 12.01 -13.64 11.18
C GLY A 212 11.13 -13.06 12.26
N VAL A 213 10.68 -11.81 12.12
CA VAL A 213 9.75 -11.13 13.05
C VAL A 213 8.60 -10.51 12.27
N CYS A 214 7.53 -10.15 12.98
CA CYS A 214 6.43 -9.39 12.38
C CYS A 214 6.93 -8.02 11.90
N ASN A 215 6.45 -7.56 10.74
CA ASN A 215 6.66 -6.20 10.23
C ASN A 215 5.30 -5.51 10.11
N TYR A 216 5.13 -4.37 10.78
CA TYR A 216 3.95 -3.53 10.63
C TYR A 216 4.10 -2.65 9.39
N TYR A 217 3.04 -2.56 8.60
CA TYR A 217 2.99 -1.79 7.37
C TYR A 217 1.68 -1.03 7.23
#